data_573126c0cd97b82ad3db97e65823d9bc
#
_entry.id   573126c0cd97b82ad3db97e65823d9bc
#
_cell.length_a   1.000
_cell.length_b   1.000
_cell.length_c   1.000
_cell.angle_alpha   90.00
_cell.angle_beta   90.00
_cell.angle_gamma   90.00
#
_symmetry.space_group_name_H-M   'P 1'
#
loop_
_entity.id
_entity.type
_entity.pdbx_description
1 polymer ?
#
loop_
_entity_poly.entity_id
_entity_poly.type
_entity_poly.pdbx_seq_one_letter_code
_entity_poly.pdbx_strand_id
1 'polypeptide(L)'
;MNAGIVVGIEGTPAGRAALEWAMREGMLRGRPVTVVHACGQPFGREVRAMSDVEARRASACMLDAAVAEAERAVGGKPEIIERSRHGAAAKILLEEAQDAELLVLGRGHRLGVVDVVGQSVSAECVRHAPCPVVIIPG
;
A
#
# COMPACT_ATOMS: atom_id res chain seq x y z
N MET A 1 6.61 -10.16 17.48
CA MET A 1 5.77 -10.89 16.54
C MET A 1 5.83 -10.26 15.20
N ASN A 2 6.06 -11.07 14.24
CA ASN A 2 6.25 -10.61 12.89
C ASN A 2 4.91 -10.36 12.20
N ALA A 3 4.77 -9.20 11.58
CA ALA A 3 3.55 -8.85 10.88
C ALA A 3 3.48 -9.45 9.47
N GLY A 4 4.52 -10.14 9.06
CA GLY A 4 4.55 -10.69 7.72
C GLY A 4 4.93 -9.65 6.69
N ILE A 5 4.20 -9.62 5.58
CA ILE A 5 4.50 -8.70 4.49
C ILE A 5 3.50 -7.55 4.52
N VAL A 6 4.01 -6.33 4.46
CA VAL A 6 3.18 -5.14 4.37
C VAL A 6 3.27 -4.60 2.95
N VAL A 7 2.14 -4.34 2.33
CA VAL A 7 2.10 -3.75 1.00
C VAL A 7 1.24 -2.50 1.02
N GLY A 8 1.77 -1.42 0.47
CA GLY A 8 1.03 -0.18 0.35
C GLY A 8 0.42 -0.05 -1.03
N ILE A 9 -0.85 0.30 -1.10
CA ILE A 9 -1.50 0.49 -2.39
C ILE A 9 -2.20 1.85 -2.42
N GLU A 10 -2.33 2.39 -3.61
CA GLU A 10 -2.98 3.68 -3.82
C GLU A 10 -3.95 3.63 -4.99
N GLY A 11 -4.33 2.45 -5.43
CA GLY A 11 -5.28 2.33 -6.52
C GLY A 11 -4.68 2.53 -7.91
N THR A 12 -3.36 2.45 -8.02
CA THR A 12 -2.67 2.60 -9.30
C THR A 12 -2.27 1.24 -9.85
N PRO A 13 -1.96 1.14 -11.16
CA PRO A 13 -1.47 -0.13 -11.71
C PRO A 13 -0.22 -0.65 -11.00
N ALA A 14 0.69 0.25 -10.62
CA ALA A 14 1.89 -0.17 -9.91
C ALA A 14 1.55 -0.75 -8.54
N GLY A 15 0.58 -0.15 -7.86
CA GLY A 15 0.10 -0.69 -6.59
C GLY A 15 -0.53 -2.05 -6.75
N ARG A 16 -1.26 -2.25 -7.85
CA ARG A 16 -1.86 -3.55 -8.12
C ARG A 16 -0.79 -4.61 -8.34
N ALA A 17 0.23 -4.28 -9.12
CA ALA A 17 1.34 -5.22 -9.36
C ALA A 17 2.06 -5.54 -8.04
N ALA A 18 2.23 -4.54 -7.20
CA ALA A 18 2.85 -4.74 -5.89
C ALA A 18 2.03 -5.68 -5.01
N LEU A 19 0.71 -5.51 -5.03
CA LEU A 19 -0.18 -6.37 -4.25
C LEU A 19 -0.10 -7.81 -4.72
N GLU A 20 -0.13 -8.03 -6.03
CA GLU A 20 -0.01 -9.39 -6.56
C GLU A 20 1.32 -10.03 -6.17
N TRP A 21 2.39 -9.27 -6.28
CA TRP A 21 3.71 -9.76 -5.90
C TRP A 21 3.74 -10.14 -4.42
N ALA A 22 3.20 -9.25 -3.58
CA ALA A 22 3.18 -9.48 -2.14
C ALA A 22 2.35 -10.71 -1.78
N MET A 23 1.23 -10.91 -2.46
CA MET A 23 0.40 -12.09 -2.20
C MET A 23 1.09 -13.38 -2.58
N ARG A 24 1.78 -13.40 -3.73
CA ARG A 24 2.55 -14.57 -4.11
C ARG A 24 3.64 -14.85 -3.08
N GLU A 25 4.30 -13.80 -2.66
CA GLU A 25 5.37 -13.94 -1.67
C GLU A 25 4.83 -14.44 -0.33
N GLY A 26 3.67 -13.93 0.07
CA GLY A 26 3.03 -14.36 1.31
C GLY A 26 2.68 -15.84 1.28
N MET A 27 2.18 -16.31 0.13
CA MET A 27 1.88 -17.73 0.00
C MET A 27 3.14 -18.59 0.04
N LEU A 28 4.20 -18.13 -0.63
CA LEU A 28 5.46 -18.87 -0.63
C LEU A 28 6.08 -18.97 0.76
N ARG A 29 5.96 -17.91 1.54
CA ARG A 29 6.57 -17.86 2.87
C ARG A 29 5.65 -18.37 3.97
N GLY A 30 4.38 -18.59 3.66
CA GLY A 30 3.39 -18.93 4.67
C GLY A 30 3.16 -17.80 5.66
N ARG A 31 3.16 -16.56 5.18
CA ARG A 31 3.03 -15.38 6.03
C ARG A 31 1.83 -14.55 5.61
N PRO A 32 1.22 -13.84 6.55
CA PRO A 32 0.12 -12.95 6.20
C PRO A 32 0.60 -11.74 5.41
N VAL A 33 -0.33 -11.13 4.68
CA VAL A 33 -0.08 -9.90 3.96
C VAL A 33 -1.03 -8.83 4.50
N THR A 34 -0.46 -7.74 4.98
CA THR A 34 -1.23 -6.60 5.42
C THR A 34 -1.24 -5.58 4.28
N VAL A 35 -2.43 -5.29 3.78
CA VAL A 35 -2.62 -4.36 2.67
C VAL A 35 -3.05 -3.04 3.25
N VAL A 36 -2.27 -2.01 3.01
CA VAL A 36 -2.44 -0.71 3.67
C VAL A 36 -2.74 0.37 2.65
N HIS A 37 -3.75 1.14 2.92
CA HIS A 37 -4.07 2.33 2.14
C HIS A 37 -4.16 3.53 3.07
N ALA A 38 -3.45 4.59 2.72
CA ALA A 38 -3.54 5.86 3.44
C ALA A 38 -4.65 6.68 2.81
N CYS A 39 -5.62 7.08 3.61
CA CYS A 39 -6.77 7.82 3.11
C CYS A 39 -6.90 9.16 3.83
N GLY A 40 -7.72 10.02 3.25
CA GLY A 40 -8.00 11.30 3.89
C GLY A 40 -6.94 12.37 3.70
N GLN A 41 -5.89 12.08 2.95
CA GLN A 41 -4.84 13.05 2.72
C GLN A 41 -5.15 13.79 1.43
N PRO A 42 -5.49 15.07 1.49
CA PRO A 42 -5.85 15.79 0.28
C PRO A 42 -4.65 15.96 -0.63
N PHE A 43 -4.89 15.77 -1.91
CA PHE A 43 -3.89 15.98 -2.92
C PHE A 43 -4.34 17.18 -3.74
N GLY A 44 -3.72 18.29 -3.53
CA GLY A 44 -4.10 19.48 -4.25
C GLY A 44 -5.30 20.17 -3.63
N ARG A 45 -5.67 21.27 -4.20
CA ARG A 45 -6.68 22.12 -3.62
C ARG A 45 -8.08 21.82 -4.07
N GLU A 46 -8.19 21.03 -5.10
CA GLU A 46 -9.53 20.74 -5.60
C GLU A 46 -10.18 19.61 -4.88
N VAL A 47 -9.47 18.92 -4.03
CA VAL A 47 -10.06 17.79 -3.34
C VAL A 47 -11.11 18.32 -2.38
N ARG A 48 -12.34 17.94 -2.61
CA ARG A 48 -13.40 18.30 -1.70
C ARG A 48 -13.18 17.65 -0.38
N ALA A 49 -13.48 18.38 0.66
CA ALA A 49 -13.37 17.81 1.98
C ALA A 49 -14.36 16.66 2.09
N MET A 50 -13.83 15.47 2.21
CA MET A 50 -14.58 14.27 2.45
C MET A 50 -14.59 14.04 3.95
N SER A 51 -15.69 13.60 4.50
CA SER A 51 -15.69 13.26 5.92
C SER A 51 -14.77 12.06 6.12
N ASP A 52 -14.25 11.92 7.34
CA ASP A 52 -13.40 10.77 7.66
C ASP A 52 -14.13 9.46 7.44
N VAL A 53 -15.42 9.44 7.74
CA VAL A 53 -16.22 8.24 7.55
C VAL A 53 -16.31 7.87 6.06
N GLU A 54 -16.57 8.89 5.24
CA GLU A 54 -16.65 8.67 3.79
C GLU A 54 -15.32 8.22 3.21
N ALA A 55 -14.22 8.83 3.65
CA ALA A 55 -12.90 8.48 3.17
C ALA A 55 -12.54 7.06 3.54
N ARG A 56 -12.86 6.66 4.76
CA ARG A 56 -12.57 5.29 5.21
C ARG A 56 -13.42 4.27 4.48
N ARG A 57 -14.68 4.61 4.23
CA ARG A 57 -15.57 3.69 3.52
C ARG A 57 -15.09 3.51 2.08
N ALA A 58 -14.72 4.58 1.42
CA ALA A 58 -14.19 4.51 0.07
C ALA A 58 -12.90 3.70 0.02
N SER A 59 -12.04 3.91 1.03
CA SER A 59 -10.79 3.18 1.13
C SER A 59 -11.03 1.69 1.32
N ALA A 60 -11.96 1.33 2.21
CA ALA A 60 -12.27 -0.08 2.45
C ALA A 60 -12.81 -0.75 1.20
N CYS A 61 -13.67 -0.06 0.46
CA CYS A 61 -14.20 -0.60 -0.79
C CYS A 61 -13.09 -0.81 -1.81
N MET A 62 -12.18 0.13 -1.90
CA MET A 62 -11.06 0.02 -2.83
C MET A 62 -10.15 -1.15 -2.45
N LEU A 63 -9.88 -1.32 -1.16
CA LEU A 63 -9.05 -2.42 -0.68
C LEU A 63 -9.70 -3.77 -0.98
N ASP A 64 -10.99 -3.91 -0.66
CA ASP A 64 -11.71 -5.15 -0.94
C ASP A 64 -11.65 -5.51 -2.42
N ALA A 65 -11.89 -4.53 -3.27
CA ALA A 65 -11.89 -4.76 -4.71
C ALA A 65 -10.49 -5.12 -5.20
N ALA A 66 -9.48 -4.44 -4.70
CA ALA A 66 -8.10 -4.70 -5.11
C ALA A 66 -7.67 -6.10 -4.71
N VAL A 67 -8.00 -6.51 -3.49
CA VAL A 67 -7.62 -7.84 -3.01
C VAL A 67 -8.35 -8.92 -3.80
N ALA A 68 -9.65 -8.73 -4.07
CA ALA A 68 -10.40 -9.71 -4.85
C ALA A 68 -9.83 -9.86 -6.25
N GLU A 69 -9.48 -8.75 -6.87
CA GLU A 69 -8.90 -8.78 -8.21
C GLU A 69 -7.54 -9.46 -8.21
N ALA A 70 -6.72 -9.15 -7.22
CA ALA A 70 -5.40 -9.76 -7.11
C ALA A 70 -5.51 -11.26 -6.84
N GLU A 71 -6.47 -11.66 -6.02
CA GLU A 71 -6.69 -13.08 -5.76
C GLU A 71 -7.00 -13.85 -7.04
N ARG A 72 -7.83 -13.26 -7.90
CA ARG A 72 -8.13 -13.90 -9.18
C ARG A 72 -6.89 -14.00 -10.07
N ALA A 73 -6.05 -12.95 -10.08
CA ALA A 73 -4.85 -12.95 -10.91
C ALA A 73 -3.80 -13.93 -10.40
N VAL A 74 -3.68 -14.07 -9.10
CA VAL A 74 -2.66 -14.92 -8.48
C VAL A 74 -3.12 -16.37 -8.39
N GLY A 75 -4.43 -16.60 -8.30
CA GLY A 75 -4.98 -17.93 -8.18
C GLY A 75 -5.07 -18.42 -6.75
N GLY A 76 -5.12 -17.51 -5.79
CA GLY A 76 -5.24 -17.84 -4.38
C GLY A 76 -4.83 -16.66 -3.54
N LYS A 77 -4.84 -16.82 -2.24
CA LYS A 77 -4.38 -15.74 -1.36
C LYS A 77 -3.87 -16.30 -0.05
N PRO A 78 -2.92 -15.59 0.57
CA PRO A 78 -2.52 -15.87 1.95
C PRO A 78 -3.55 -15.27 2.89
N GLU A 79 -3.28 -15.31 4.17
CA GLU A 79 -4.08 -14.53 5.13
C GLU A 79 -3.91 -13.06 4.80
N ILE A 80 -5.03 -12.34 4.65
CA ILE A 80 -5.02 -10.93 4.26
C ILE A 80 -5.58 -10.10 5.39
N ILE A 81 -4.87 -9.04 5.73
CA ILE A 81 -5.34 -8.03 6.68
C ILE A 81 -5.42 -6.72 5.93
N GLU A 82 -6.60 -6.11 5.89
CA GLU A 82 -6.81 -4.84 5.19
C GLU A 82 -6.83 -3.71 6.20
N ARG A 83 -6.06 -2.67 5.94
CA ARG A 83 -5.99 -1.53 6.86
C ARG A 83 -6.09 -0.22 6.11
N SER A 84 -7.14 0.53 6.43
CA SER A 84 -7.30 1.90 5.95
C SER A 84 -6.88 2.83 7.07
N ARG A 85 -5.91 3.67 6.81
CA ARG A 85 -5.41 4.58 7.83
C ARG A 85 -5.42 6.00 7.31
N HIS A 86 -5.75 6.91 8.19
CA HIS A 86 -5.82 8.33 7.84
C HIS A 86 -4.47 8.99 8.09
N GLY A 87 -3.96 9.68 7.10
CA GLY A 87 -2.72 10.42 7.26
C GLY A 87 -1.80 10.30 6.07
N ALA A 88 -0.57 10.72 6.26
CA ALA A 88 0.45 10.71 5.23
C ALA A 88 0.92 9.28 4.94
N ALA A 89 0.98 8.94 3.67
CA ALA A 89 1.26 7.57 3.25
C ALA A 89 2.60 7.06 3.77
N ALA A 90 3.66 7.83 3.60
CA ALA A 90 4.98 7.37 4.01
C ALA A 90 5.05 7.09 5.50
N LYS A 91 4.48 7.99 6.29
CA LYS A 91 4.49 7.83 7.74
C LYS A 91 3.72 6.57 8.15
N ILE A 92 2.55 6.37 7.54
CA ILE A 92 1.71 5.22 7.86
C ILE A 92 2.41 3.93 7.49
N LEU A 93 3.01 3.88 6.30
CA LEU A 93 3.69 2.67 5.86
C LEU A 93 4.90 2.34 6.72
N LEU A 94 5.62 3.35 7.16
CA LEU A 94 6.76 3.12 8.04
C LEU A 94 6.31 2.61 9.41
N GLU A 95 5.18 3.09 9.90
CA GLU A 95 4.61 2.58 11.14
C GLU A 95 4.16 1.13 11.00
N GLU A 96 3.48 0.82 9.90
CA GLU A 96 3.00 -0.54 9.67
C GLU A 96 4.15 -1.52 9.47
N ALA A 97 5.28 -1.04 8.98
CA ALA A 97 6.41 -1.90 8.68
C ALA A 97 7.28 -2.22 9.90
N GLN A 98 6.95 -1.70 11.07
CA GLN A 98 7.81 -1.85 12.24
C GLN A 98 8.15 -3.30 12.57
N ASP A 99 7.19 -4.20 12.40
CA ASP A 99 7.41 -5.61 12.69
C ASP A 99 7.30 -6.48 11.44
N ALA A 100 7.44 -5.88 10.26
CA ALA A 100 7.26 -6.61 9.02
C ALA A 100 8.55 -7.27 8.56
N GLU A 101 8.41 -8.35 7.80
CA GLU A 101 9.53 -8.97 7.11
C GLU A 101 9.91 -8.18 5.87
N LEU A 102 8.93 -7.63 5.19
CA LEU A 102 9.11 -6.87 3.96
C LEU A 102 8.09 -5.76 3.89
N LEU A 103 8.49 -4.66 3.31
CA LEU A 103 7.57 -3.60 2.90
C LEU A 103 7.60 -3.55 1.38
N VAL A 104 6.45 -3.74 0.74
CA VAL A 104 6.32 -3.83 -0.71
C VAL A 104 5.56 -2.62 -1.21
N LEU A 105 6.09 -1.97 -2.23
CA LEU A 105 5.48 -0.77 -2.78
C LEU A 105 5.56 -0.82 -4.30
N GLY A 106 4.57 -0.23 -4.96
CA GLY A 106 4.68 0.01 -6.38
C GLY A 106 5.51 1.25 -6.61
N ARG A 107 6.10 1.34 -7.79
CA ARG A 107 6.80 2.55 -8.16
C ARG A 107 5.78 3.67 -8.29
N GLY A 108 5.89 4.66 -7.45
CA GLY A 108 4.92 5.73 -7.40
C GLY A 108 5.13 6.74 -8.49
N HIS A 109 4.67 6.41 -9.68
CA HIS A 109 4.65 7.38 -10.76
C HIS A 109 3.24 7.73 -11.09
N ARG A 110 2.85 8.91 -10.74
CA ARG A 110 1.65 9.48 -11.29
C ARG A 110 2.02 10.24 -12.51
N LEU A 111 1.93 9.60 -13.67
CA LEU A 111 1.85 10.30 -14.94
C LEU A 111 2.68 11.58 -15.03
N GLY A 112 3.94 11.48 -14.69
CA GLY A 112 4.83 12.61 -14.84
C GLY A 112 4.69 13.71 -13.82
N VAL A 113 3.87 13.52 -12.81
CA VAL A 113 3.82 14.49 -11.73
C VAL A 113 4.88 14.12 -10.74
N VAL A 114 5.95 14.87 -10.77
CA VAL A 114 6.92 14.79 -9.71
C VAL A 114 6.24 15.36 -8.47
N ASP A 115 6.33 14.64 -7.40
CA ASP A 115 5.94 15.14 -6.12
C ASP A 115 6.39 16.58 -5.99
N VAL A 116 5.50 17.45 -5.57
CA VAL A 116 5.80 18.86 -5.43
C VAL A 116 7.00 19.10 -4.55
N VAL A 117 7.33 18.15 -3.70
CA VAL A 117 8.45 18.24 -2.77
C VAL A 117 9.63 17.42 -3.25
N GLY A 118 9.52 16.78 -4.41
CA GLY A 118 10.59 15.98 -4.95
C GLY A 118 10.83 14.69 -4.20
N GLN A 119 9.88 14.27 -3.38
CA GLN A 119 10.03 13.05 -2.61
C GLN A 119 8.86 12.15 -2.84
N SER A 120 9.12 10.99 -3.37
CA SER A 120 8.10 9.98 -3.52
C SER A 120 7.95 9.22 -2.21
N VAL A 121 6.79 8.61 -2.02
CA VAL A 121 6.54 7.76 -0.88
C VAL A 121 7.55 6.62 -0.85
N SER A 122 7.84 6.02 -2.01
CA SER A 122 8.79 4.92 -2.05
C SER A 122 10.19 5.36 -1.67
N ALA A 123 10.63 6.54 -2.10
CA ALA A 123 11.96 7.03 -1.74
C ALA A 123 12.08 7.24 -0.23
N GLU A 124 11.04 7.77 0.37
CA GLU A 124 11.05 8.01 1.81
C GLU A 124 11.05 6.70 2.58
N CYS A 125 10.27 5.74 2.12
CA CYS A 125 10.23 4.43 2.77
C CYS A 125 11.57 3.71 2.64
N VAL A 126 12.20 3.77 1.47
CA VAL A 126 13.52 3.16 1.30
C VAL A 126 14.52 3.73 2.29
N ARG A 127 14.43 5.04 2.52
CA ARG A 127 15.38 5.71 3.39
C ARG A 127 15.22 5.37 4.86
N HIS A 128 14.00 5.10 5.29
CA HIS A 128 13.69 5.02 6.71
C HIS A 128 13.09 3.70 7.17
N ALA A 129 12.86 2.75 6.27
CA ALA A 129 12.17 1.53 6.65
C ALA A 129 12.99 0.69 7.61
N PRO A 130 12.34 0.06 8.59
CA PRO A 130 13.02 -0.84 9.53
C PRO A 130 13.22 -2.24 8.98
N CYS A 131 12.83 -2.49 7.73
CA CYS A 131 12.90 -3.80 7.10
C CYS A 131 13.24 -3.62 5.62
N PRO A 132 13.56 -4.70 4.91
CA PRO A 132 13.79 -4.61 3.46
C PRO A 132 12.57 -4.06 2.72
N VAL A 133 12.82 -3.26 1.72
CA VAL A 133 11.78 -2.65 0.91
C VAL A 133 11.91 -3.17 -0.52
N VAL A 134 10.79 -3.63 -1.07
CA VAL A 134 10.72 -4.13 -2.43
C VAL A 134 9.89 -3.14 -3.25
N ILE A 135 10.46 -2.64 -4.33
CA ILE A 135 9.77 -1.70 -5.21
C ILE A 135 9.42 -2.43 -6.50
N ILE A 136 8.15 -2.46 -6.81
CA ILE A 136 7.66 -3.17 -7.99
C ILE A 136 7.37 -2.15 -9.09
N PRO A 137 8.03 -2.26 -10.24
CA PRO A 137 7.71 -1.39 -11.38
C PRO A 137 6.33 -1.76 -11.92
N GLY A 138 5.56 -0.76 -12.27
CA GLY A 138 4.18 -1.01 -12.69
C GLY A 138 3.96 -1.09 -14.17
#